data_e562163997fdb46f254e533d3f2fcfb9
#
_entry.id   e562163997fdb46f254e533d3f2fcfb9
#
_cell.length_a   1.000
_cell.length_b   1.000
_cell.length_c   1.000
_cell.angle_alpha   90.00
_cell.angle_beta   90.00
_cell.angle_gamma   90.00
#
_symmetry.space_group_name_H-M   'P 1'
#
loop_
_entity.id
_entity.type
_entity.pdbx_description
1 polymer ?
#
loop_
_entity_poly.entity_id
_entity_poly.type
_entity_poly.pdbx_seq_one_letter_code
_entity_poly.pdbx_strand_id
1 'polypeptide(L)'
;MSRLQQGLKTQKTRFALALKVALLGGVVAFSSVAHAEGILKEGITPATDASQIPASAKLRKDTVVAGISEPQGIFNPYFFVNGWDENVTNVIFSRLIDWDSQGKLVPGLAESWTVSPDSKVYTIKLRPGLTFSDGSPLTAEDVAFTLTVLLDPKYDGDTDITLANIAGGAEYKAGKADSVSGLKV
;
A
#
# COMPACT_ATOMS: atom_id res chain seq x y z
N MET A 1 16.17 21.42 48.80
CA MET A 1 16.12 20.53 47.64
C MET A 1 14.83 20.79 46.89
N SER A 2 14.93 21.23 45.64
CA SER A 2 13.77 21.70 44.88
C SER A 2 12.94 20.50 44.38
N ARG A 3 11.64 20.72 44.16
CA ARG A 3 10.69 19.70 43.63
C ARG A 3 11.17 19.06 42.31
N LEU A 4 12.02 19.72 41.57
CA LEU A 4 12.70 19.24 40.37
C LEU A 4 13.67 18.07 40.63
N GLN A 5 14.40 18.09 41.74
CA GLN A 5 15.32 17.01 42.08
C GLN A 5 14.59 15.73 42.57
N GLN A 6 13.41 15.88 43.17
CA GLN A 6 12.59 14.72 43.53
C GLN A 6 11.97 14.05 42.29
N GLY A 7 11.57 14.83 41.30
CA GLY A 7 11.05 14.30 40.04
C GLY A 7 12.09 13.51 39.24
N LEU A 8 13.32 13.98 39.22
CA LEU A 8 14.43 13.28 38.54
C LEU A 8 14.81 11.93 39.21
N LYS A 9 14.75 11.87 40.56
CA LYS A 9 15.01 10.63 41.28
C LYS A 9 13.96 9.57 41.02
N THR A 10 12.69 9.97 41.02
CA THR A 10 11.56 9.06 40.71
C THR A 10 11.58 8.57 39.26
N GLN A 11 11.99 9.43 38.33
CA GLN A 11 12.12 9.06 36.93
C GLN A 11 13.28 8.06 36.67
N LYS A 12 14.44 8.28 37.34
CA LYS A 12 15.55 7.33 37.24
C LYS A 12 15.23 5.97 37.87
N THR A 13 14.46 5.95 38.97
CA THR A 13 14.06 4.68 39.60
C THR A 13 13.03 3.93 38.75
N ARG A 14 12.12 4.65 38.08
CA ARG A 14 11.15 4.06 37.14
C ARG A 14 11.85 3.53 35.88
N PHE A 15 12.87 4.24 35.37
CA PHE A 15 13.63 3.78 34.22
C PHE A 15 14.48 2.53 34.53
N ALA A 16 15.06 2.48 35.73
CA ALA A 16 15.84 1.31 36.20
C ALA A 16 14.94 0.10 36.43
N LEU A 17 13.69 0.32 36.90
CA LEU A 17 12.71 -0.76 37.08
C LEU A 17 12.17 -1.24 35.74
N ALA A 18 11.92 -0.34 34.79
CA ALA A 18 11.49 -0.69 33.44
C ALA A 18 12.56 -1.48 32.68
N LEU A 19 13.85 -1.12 32.86
CA LEU A 19 14.94 -1.85 32.23
C LEU A 19 15.16 -3.23 32.85
N LYS A 20 14.93 -3.39 34.18
CA LYS A 20 15.00 -4.70 34.83
C LYS A 20 13.82 -5.61 34.44
N VAL A 21 12.64 -5.05 34.23
CA VAL A 21 11.47 -5.79 33.73
C VAL A 21 11.66 -6.14 32.24
N ALA A 22 12.30 -5.28 31.44
CA ALA A 22 12.60 -5.59 30.05
C ALA A 22 13.66 -6.71 29.91
N LEU A 23 14.64 -6.80 30.83
CA LEU A 23 15.60 -7.90 30.86
C LEU A 23 14.98 -9.23 31.33
N LEU A 24 14.04 -9.18 32.26
CA LEU A 24 13.26 -10.37 32.66
C LEU A 24 12.19 -10.69 31.59
N GLY A 25 11.63 -9.68 30.95
CA GLY A 25 10.73 -9.84 29.82
C GLY A 25 11.39 -10.43 28.57
N GLY A 26 12.68 -10.19 28.38
CA GLY A 26 13.45 -10.78 27.27
C GLY A 26 13.56 -12.30 27.34
N VAL A 27 13.67 -12.86 28.55
CA VAL A 27 13.68 -14.31 28.75
C VAL A 27 12.28 -14.90 28.61
N VAL A 28 11.24 -14.17 29.04
CA VAL A 28 9.84 -14.57 28.86
C VAL A 28 9.40 -14.42 27.40
N ALA A 29 9.93 -13.41 26.69
CA ALA A 29 9.63 -13.24 25.25
C ALA A 29 10.24 -14.37 24.40
N PHE A 30 11.43 -14.89 24.76
CA PHE A 30 11.98 -16.08 24.10
C PHE A 30 11.16 -17.33 24.37
N SER A 31 10.62 -17.49 25.58
CA SER A 31 9.70 -18.60 25.87
C SER A 31 8.31 -18.41 25.26
N SER A 32 7.87 -17.15 25.07
CA SER A 32 6.58 -16.88 24.41
C SER A 32 6.65 -17.02 22.88
N VAL A 33 7.81 -16.75 22.26
CA VAL A 33 8.01 -17.03 20.84
C VAL A 33 8.05 -18.54 20.58
N ALA A 34 8.73 -19.31 21.45
CA ALA A 34 8.69 -20.77 21.35
C ALA A 34 7.29 -21.36 21.63
N HIS A 35 6.51 -20.72 22.50
CA HIS A 35 5.12 -21.10 22.76
C HIS A 35 4.20 -20.72 21.58
N ALA A 36 4.43 -19.58 20.97
CA ALA A 36 3.71 -19.17 19.76
C ALA A 36 4.02 -20.09 18.57
N GLU A 37 5.28 -20.51 18.41
CA GLU A 37 5.62 -21.52 17.40
C GLU A 37 4.96 -22.87 17.66
N GLY A 38 4.83 -23.28 18.93
CA GLY A 38 4.08 -24.48 19.31
C GLY A 38 2.59 -24.36 19.02
N ILE A 39 1.99 -23.24 19.38
CA ILE A 39 0.57 -22.94 19.10
C ILE A 39 0.33 -22.87 17.59
N LEU A 40 1.23 -22.23 16.84
CA LEU A 40 1.14 -22.17 15.38
C LEU A 40 1.27 -23.55 14.74
N LYS A 41 2.10 -24.45 15.31
CA LYS A 41 2.24 -25.82 14.81
C LYS A 41 1.02 -26.70 15.11
N GLU A 42 0.33 -26.46 16.23
CA GLU A 42 -0.84 -27.24 16.65
C GLU A 42 -2.16 -26.71 16.07
N GLY A 43 -2.26 -25.42 15.76
CA GLY A 43 -3.50 -24.76 15.37
C GLY A 43 -3.57 -24.24 13.94
N ILE A 44 -2.46 -24.12 13.23
CA ILE A 44 -2.44 -23.61 11.86
C ILE A 44 -2.16 -24.76 10.90
N THR A 45 -3.15 -25.07 10.11
CA THR A 45 -3.00 -25.95 8.95
C THR A 45 -2.21 -25.24 7.88
N PRO A 46 -1.06 -25.80 7.41
CA PRO A 46 -0.36 -25.22 6.29
C PRO A 46 -1.28 -25.05 5.08
N ALA A 47 -1.21 -23.90 4.43
CA ALA A 47 -2.02 -23.60 3.26
C ALA A 47 -1.83 -24.59 2.11
N THR A 48 -0.74 -25.35 2.15
CA THR A 48 -0.41 -26.41 1.18
C THR A 48 -1.06 -27.77 1.50
N ASP A 49 -1.61 -27.95 2.71
CA ASP A 49 -2.31 -29.19 3.06
C ASP A 49 -3.79 -29.11 2.72
N ALA A 50 -4.13 -29.47 1.48
CA ALA A 50 -5.50 -29.49 0.99
C ALA A 50 -6.41 -30.50 1.72
N SER A 51 -5.86 -31.46 2.49
CA SER A 51 -6.65 -32.43 3.24
C SER A 51 -7.42 -31.78 4.38
N GLN A 52 -6.87 -30.72 4.95
CA GLN A 52 -7.39 -29.99 6.10
C GLN A 52 -8.40 -28.89 5.72
N ILE A 53 -8.58 -28.64 4.42
CA ILE A 53 -9.52 -27.62 3.96
C ILE A 53 -10.95 -28.11 4.24
N PRO A 54 -11.83 -27.27 4.86
CA PRO A 54 -13.22 -27.63 5.08
C PRO A 54 -13.93 -28.07 3.80
N ALA A 55 -14.83 -29.05 3.90
CA ALA A 55 -15.54 -29.60 2.74
C ALA A 55 -16.26 -28.50 1.93
N SER A 56 -16.83 -27.50 2.59
CA SER A 56 -17.48 -26.34 1.95
C SER A 56 -16.49 -25.50 1.13
N ALA A 57 -15.22 -25.42 1.53
CA ALA A 57 -14.19 -24.70 0.78
C ALA A 57 -13.66 -25.55 -0.39
N LYS A 58 -13.64 -26.89 -0.27
CA LYS A 58 -13.24 -27.80 -1.37
C LYS A 58 -14.18 -27.74 -2.58
N LEU A 59 -15.42 -27.32 -2.36
CA LEU A 59 -16.40 -27.11 -3.45
C LEU A 59 -16.12 -25.83 -4.27
N ARG A 60 -15.31 -24.92 -3.74
CA ARG A 60 -14.96 -23.66 -4.40
C ARG A 60 -13.67 -23.89 -5.21
N LYS A 61 -13.78 -24.23 -6.46
CA LYS A 61 -12.62 -24.54 -7.31
C LYS A 61 -11.94 -23.31 -7.89
N ASP A 62 -12.65 -22.19 -7.92
CA ASP A 62 -12.33 -20.93 -8.62
C ASP A 62 -12.47 -19.69 -7.72
N THR A 63 -12.63 -19.90 -6.42
CA THR A 63 -12.90 -18.80 -5.47
C THR A 63 -11.86 -18.80 -4.37
N VAL A 64 -11.22 -17.65 -4.16
CA VAL A 64 -10.40 -17.34 -2.99
C VAL A 64 -11.24 -16.56 -1.99
N VAL A 65 -11.24 -16.96 -0.72
CA VAL A 65 -11.89 -16.23 0.37
C VAL A 65 -10.81 -15.63 1.26
N ALA A 66 -10.72 -14.31 1.24
CA ALA A 66 -9.86 -13.55 2.13
C ALA A 66 -10.71 -12.88 3.23
N GLY A 67 -10.35 -13.14 4.49
CA GLY A 67 -10.92 -12.39 5.62
C GLY A 67 -10.21 -11.06 5.76
N ILE A 68 -10.95 -9.98 5.75
CA ILE A 68 -10.45 -8.64 6.08
C ILE A 68 -11.24 -8.09 7.26
N SER A 69 -10.70 -7.10 7.96
CA SER A 69 -11.45 -6.41 9.00
C SER A 69 -12.48 -5.47 8.34
N GLU A 70 -13.07 -4.59 9.08
CA GLU A 70 -14.24 -3.80 8.69
C GLU A 70 -13.89 -2.71 7.65
N PRO A 71 -14.16 -2.90 6.35
CA PRO A 71 -13.94 -1.88 5.34
C PRO A 71 -15.02 -0.78 5.46
N GLN A 72 -14.69 0.43 5.03
CA GLN A 72 -15.66 1.51 4.93
C GLN A 72 -16.48 1.45 3.62
N GLY A 73 -16.04 0.63 2.67
CA GLY A 73 -16.71 0.46 1.39
C GLY A 73 -16.34 1.50 0.34
N ILE A 74 -15.25 2.23 0.55
CA ILE A 74 -14.72 3.20 -0.42
C ILE A 74 -13.68 2.48 -1.28
N PHE A 75 -14.14 1.70 -2.26
CA PHE A 75 -13.28 0.89 -3.12
C PHE A 75 -12.79 1.66 -4.36
N ASN A 76 -12.40 2.92 -4.15
CA ASN A 76 -11.74 3.73 -5.16
C ASN A 76 -10.29 3.96 -4.76
N PRO A 77 -9.28 3.65 -5.62
CA PRO A 77 -7.87 3.71 -5.27
C PRO A 77 -7.36 5.12 -4.94
N TYR A 78 -8.15 6.15 -5.22
CA TYR A 78 -7.77 7.55 -4.97
C TYR A 78 -8.54 8.18 -3.80
N PHE A 79 -9.52 7.49 -3.21
CA PHE A 79 -10.39 8.02 -2.16
C PHE A 79 -10.53 7.11 -0.94
N PHE A 80 -9.91 5.93 -0.93
CA PHE A 80 -9.94 5.10 0.28
C PHE A 80 -9.12 5.78 1.39
N VAL A 81 -9.56 5.61 2.64
CA VAL A 81 -8.96 6.23 3.82
C VAL A 81 -8.45 5.20 4.84
N ASN A 82 -8.52 3.92 4.53
CA ASN A 82 -8.04 2.85 5.40
C ASN A 82 -7.46 1.66 4.61
N GLY A 83 -6.59 0.88 5.26
CA GLY A 83 -5.90 -0.25 4.63
C GLY A 83 -6.81 -1.42 4.25
N TRP A 84 -8.04 -1.51 4.78
CA TRP A 84 -8.96 -2.58 4.41
C TRP A 84 -9.60 -2.33 3.06
N ASP A 85 -10.01 -1.09 2.81
CA ASP A 85 -10.47 -0.67 1.48
C ASP A 85 -9.33 -0.75 0.46
N GLU A 86 -8.09 -0.39 0.86
CA GLU A 86 -6.90 -0.53 0.03
C GLU A 86 -6.67 -1.98 -0.40
N ASN A 87 -6.82 -2.95 0.51
CA ASN A 87 -6.67 -4.36 0.17
C ASN A 87 -7.64 -4.80 -0.93
N VAL A 88 -8.87 -4.29 -0.92
CA VAL A 88 -9.86 -4.56 -1.97
C VAL A 88 -9.47 -3.87 -3.27
N THR A 89 -9.07 -2.59 -3.22
CA THR A 89 -8.66 -1.85 -4.42
C THR A 89 -7.43 -2.45 -5.08
N ASN A 90 -6.46 -2.96 -4.30
CA ASN A 90 -5.28 -3.64 -4.81
C ASN A 90 -5.58 -4.94 -5.58
N VAL A 91 -6.74 -5.56 -5.34
CA VAL A 91 -7.18 -6.75 -6.09
C VAL A 91 -7.97 -6.36 -7.34
N ILE A 92 -8.71 -5.25 -7.30
CA ILE A 92 -9.62 -4.83 -8.37
C ILE A 92 -8.88 -4.02 -9.44
N PHE A 93 -7.95 -3.15 -9.03
CA PHE A 93 -7.29 -2.20 -9.92
C PHE A 93 -5.87 -2.63 -10.25
N SER A 94 -5.52 -2.55 -11.52
CA SER A 94 -4.16 -2.80 -11.99
C SER A 94 -3.32 -1.53 -11.90
N ARG A 95 -2.05 -1.68 -11.51
CA ARG A 95 -1.09 -0.58 -11.44
C ARG A 95 -0.34 -0.42 -12.76
N LEU A 96 0.11 0.79 -13.02
CA LEU A 96 0.97 1.07 -14.18
C LEU A 96 2.33 0.36 -14.03
N ILE A 97 2.93 0.49 -12.86
CA ILE A 97 4.16 -0.16 -12.43
C ILE A 97 3.88 -0.77 -11.04
N ASP A 98 4.37 -1.95 -10.79
CA ASP A 98 4.13 -2.68 -9.55
C ASP A 98 5.44 -3.02 -8.84
N TRP A 99 5.38 -3.74 -7.74
CA TRP A 99 6.52 -4.26 -6.99
C TRP A 99 6.43 -5.78 -6.87
N ASP A 100 7.59 -6.42 -6.99
CA ASP A 100 7.71 -7.84 -6.64
C ASP A 100 7.83 -8.04 -5.12
N SER A 101 7.90 -9.30 -4.69
CA SER A 101 8.04 -9.68 -3.28
C SER A 101 9.35 -9.20 -2.63
N GLN A 102 10.32 -8.69 -3.42
CA GLN A 102 11.58 -8.14 -2.95
C GLN A 102 11.59 -6.60 -2.97
N GLY A 103 10.46 -5.97 -3.30
CA GLY A 103 10.33 -4.52 -3.40
C GLY A 103 10.98 -3.91 -4.64
N LYS A 104 11.26 -4.72 -5.67
CA LYS A 104 11.77 -4.24 -6.95
C LYS A 104 10.62 -3.85 -7.86
N LEU A 105 10.74 -2.72 -8.56
CA LEU A 105 9.78 -2.28 -9.56
C LEU A 105 9.71 -3.26 -10.73
N VAL A 106 8.49 -3.67 -11.06
CA VAL A 106 8.19 -4.59 -12.16
C VAL A 106 7.09 -4.02 -13.06
N PRO A 107 7.05 -4.41 -14.34
CA PRO A 107 6.00 -3.99 -15.26
C PRO A 107 4.60 -4.44 -14.82
N GLY A 108 3.66 -3.49 -14.69
CA GLY A 108 2.22 -3.72 -14.53
C GLY A 108 1.49 -3.56 -15.87
N LEU A 109 0.65 -2.53 -16.01
CA LEU A 109 0.05 -2.14 -17.30
C LEU A 109 1.11 -1.60 -18.28
N ALA A 110 2.17 -0.96 -17.76
CA ALA A 110 3.33 -0.61 -18.56
C ALA A 110 4.08 -1.88 -19.00
N GLU A 111 4.44 -1.95 -20.27
CA GLU A 111 5.38 -2.94 -20.80
C GLU A 111 6.82 -2.60 -20.38
N SER A 112 7.16 -1.31 -20.44
CA SER A 112 8.46 -0.77 -20.09
C SER A 112 8.38 0.72 -19.80
N TRP A 113 9.46 1.24 -19.22
CA TRP A 113 9.64 2.68 -19.03
C TRP A 113 11.11 3.05 -19.17
N THR A 114 11.38 4.29 -19.55
CA THR A 114 12.71 4.88 -19.58
C THR A 114 12.69 6.22 -18.87
N VAL A 115 13.85 6.60 -18.34
CA VAL A 115 14.06 7.88 -17.68
C VAL A 115 15.20 8.60 -18.38
N SER A 116 15.02 9.88 -18.70
CA SER A 116 16.08 10.69 -19.32
C SER A 116 17.29 10.82 -18.38
N PRO A 117 18.50 11.08 -18.90
CA PRO A 117 19.72 11.20 -18.08
C PRO A 117 19.62 12.28 -16.98
N ASP A 118 18.85 13.33 -17.20
CA ASP A 118 18.58 14.40 -16.23
C ASP A 118 17.40 14.11 -15.29
N SER A 119 16.81 12.90 -15.39
CA SER A 119 15.68 12.41 -14.61
C SER A 119 14.41 13.27 -14.69
N LYS A 120 14.24 14.05 -15.76
CA LYS A 120 13.09 14.95 -15.93
C LYS A 120 12.02 14.43 -16.88
N VAL A 121 12.35 13.46 -17.73
CA VAL A 121 11.40 12.88 -18.68
C VAL A 121 11.26 11.38 -18.41
N TYR A 122 10.04 10.97 -18.12
CA TYR A 122 9.66 9.57 -17.95
C TYR A 122 8.82 9.17 -19.16
N THR A 123 9.32 8.25 -19.97
CA THR A 123 8.58 7.69 -21.09
C THR A 123 8.07 6.32 -20.70
N ILE A 124 6.75 6.14 -20.69
CA ILE A 124 6.10 4.90 -20.28
C ILE A 124 5.40 4.30 -21.50
N LYS A 125 5.74 3.06 -21.84
CA LYS A 125 5.10 2.32 -22.92
C LYS A 125 4.10 1.34 -22.33
N LEU A 126 2.84 1.45 -22.70
CA LEU A 126 1.80 0.50 -22.30
C LEU A 126 1.92 -0.82 -23.08
N ARG A 127 1.45 -1.90 -22.46
CA ARG A 127 1.28 -3.18 -23.14
C ARG A 127 0.27 -3.04 -24.28
N PRO A 128 0.43 -3.75 -25.39
CA PRO A 128 -0.59 -3.75 -26.44
C PRO A 128 -1.85 -4.51 -25.98
N GLY A 129 -3.00 -4.09 -26.48
CA GLY A 129 -4.28 -4.80 -26.30
C GLY A 129 -4.84 -4.76 -24.88
N LEU A 130 -4.48 -3.76 -24.08
CA LEU A 130 -5.09 -3.55 -22.76
C LEU A 130 -6.56 -3.17 -22.90
N THR A 131 -7.39 -3.74 -22.01
CA THR A 131 -8.82 -3.42 -21.91
C THR A 131 -9.22 -3.22 -20.45
N PHE A 132 -10.25 -2.42 -20.25
CA PHE A 132 -11.01 -2.40 -19.00
C PHE A 132 -11.83 -3.70 -18.83
N SER A 133 -12.40 -3.90 -17.65
CA SER A 133 -13.20 -5.10 -17.34
C SER A 133 -14.49 -5.22 -18.16
N ASP A 134 -14.98 -4.12 -18.74
CA ASP A 134 -16.12 -4.09 -19.66
C ASP A 134 -15.73 -4.39 -21.12
N GLY A 135 -14.44 -4.60 -21.40
CA GLY A 135 -13.88 -4.86 -22.71
C GLY A 135 -13.53 -3.62 -23.52
N SER A 136 -13.79 -2.40 -23.03
CA SER A 136 -13.36 -1.18 -23.71
C SER A 136 -11.82 -1.05 -23.69
N PRO A 137 -11.20 -0.46 -24.75
CA PRO A 137 -9.77 -0.27 -24.81
C PRO A 137 -9.26 0.62 -23.67
N LEU A 138 -8.13 0.25 -23.05
CA LEU A 138 -7.38 1.09 -22.13
C LEU A 138 -6.16 1.65 -22.87
N THR A 139 -6.02 2.98 -22.89
CA THR A 139 -5.06 3.70 -23.69
C THR A 139 -4.15 4.62 -22.86
N ALA A 140 -3.19 5.26 -23.48
CA ALA A 140 -2.33 6.22 -22.80
C ALA A 140 -3.06 7.50 -22.39
N GLU A 141 -4.14 7.84 -23.11
CA GLU A 141 -5.04 8.95 -22.76
C GLU A 141 -5.73 8.69 -21.42
N ASP A 142 -6.11 7.45 -21.11
CA ASP A 142 -6.72 7.09 -19.82
C ASP A 142 -5.72 7.25 -18.65
N VAL A 143 -4.45 6.93 -18.90
CA VAL A 143 -3.38 7.18 -17.93
C VAL A 143 -3.18 8.68 -17.71
N ALA A 144 -3.09 9.45 -18.78
CA ALA A 144 -2.96 10.91 -18.71
C ALA A 144 -4.16 11.55 -18.02
N PHE A 145 -5.37 11.07 -18.33
CA PHE A 145 -6.61 11.50 -17.66
C PHE A 145 -6.53 11.26 -16.15
N THR A 146 -6.13 10.06 -15.73
CA THR A 146 -5.99 9.71 -14.31
C THR A 146 -5.03 10.67 -13.58
N LEU A 147 -3.85 10.94 -14.15
CA LEU A 147 -2.88 11.87 -13.58
C LEU A 147 -3.44 13.31 -13.54
N THR A 148 -4.23 13.69 -14.54
CA THR A 148 -4.89 15.00 -14.59
C THR A 148 -5.93 15.13 -13.48
N VAL A 149 -6.74 14.09 -13.23
CA VAL A 149 -7.73 14.08 -12.14
C VAL A 149 -7.07 14.26 -10.77
N LEU A 150 -5.94 13.59 -10.53
CA LEU A 150 -5.20 13.72 -9.26
C LEU A 150 -4.59 15.11 -9.05
N LEU A 151 -4.45 15.89 -10.11
CA LEU A 151 -4.00 17.29 -10.08
C LEU A 151 -5.16 18.28 -10.21
N ASP A 152 -6.41 17.83 -10.31
CA ASP A 152 -7.56 18.72 -10.42
C ASP A 152 -7.72 19.57 -9.14
N PRO A 153 -8.02 20.88 -9.25
CA PRO A 153 -8.29 21.73 -8.10
C PRO A 153 -9.39 21.22 -7.16
N LYS A 154 -10.32 20.41 -7.67
CA LYS A 154 -11.46 19.85 -6.93
C LYS A 154 -11.16 18.47 -6.35
N TYR A 155 -9.99 17.89 -6.64
CA TYR A 155 -9.61 16.60 -6.08
C TYR A 155 -9.32 16.76 -4.58
N ASP A 156 -10.06 16.06 -3.75
CA ASP A 156 -10.03 16.10 -2.28
C ASP A 156 -9.63 14.75 -1.64
N GLY A 157 -9.15 13.78 -2.44
CA GLY A 157 -8.62 12.51 -1.93
C GLY A 157 -7.21 12.64 -1.33
N ASP A 158 -6.79 11.61 -0.62
CA ASP A 158 -5.50 11.58 0.11
C ASP A 158 -4.28 11.33 -0.79
N THR A 159 -4.48 10.93 -2.05
CA THR A 159 -3.38 10.69 -2.99
C THR A 159 -2.79 11.99 -3.50
N ASP A 160 -1.64 12.38 -2.96
CA ASP A 160 -0.94 13.60 -3.40
C ASP A 160 0.21 13.29 -4.37
N ILE A 161 0.01 13.63 -5.66
CA ILE A 161 1.04 13.49 -6.69
C ILE A 161 1.80 14.80 -6.98
N THR A 162 1.60 15.87 -6.21
CA THR A 162 2.32 17.13 -6.40
C THR A 162 3.82 16.97 -6.19
N LEU A 163 4.24 16.02 -5.35
CA LEU A 163 5.66 15.68 -5.14
C LEU A 163 6.35 15.13 -6.40
N ALA A 164 5.60 14.59 -7.35
CA ALA A 164 6.15 14.19 -8.65
C ALA A 164 6.58 15.40 -9.50
N ASN A 165 6.17 16.61 -9.12
CA ASN A 165 6.55 17.88 -9.75
C ASN A 165 6.40 17.87 -11.28
N ILE A 166 5.27 17.34 -11.74
CA ILE A 166 4.92 17.29 -13.17
C ILE A 166 4.82 18.71 -13.71
N ALA A 167 5.49 19.02 -14.81
CA ALA A 167 5.50 20.35 -15.39
C ALA A 167 4.06 20.85 -15.68
N GLY A 168 3.73 22.05 -15.22
CA GLY A 168 2.39 22.63 -15.30
C GLY A 168 1.38 22.05 -14.31
N GLY A 169 1.75 21.04 -13.51
CA GLY A 169 0.85 20.42 -12.55
C GLY A 169 0.45 21.35 -11.40
N ALA A 170 1.40 22.12 -10.88
CA ALA A 170 1.14 23.07 -9.81
C ALA A 170 0.22 24.23 -10.26
N GLU A 171 0.44 24.74 -11.48
CA GLU A 171 -0.40 25.77 -12.09
C GLU A 171 -1.83 25.26 -12.35
N TYR A 172 -1.95 24.02 -12.85
CA TYR A 172 -3.24 23.38 -13.09
C TYR A 172 -3.99 23.17 -11.76
N LYS A 173 -3.33 22.61 -10.73
CA LYS A 173 -3.93 22.43 -9.40
C LYS A 173 -4.35 23.74 -8.74
N ALA A 174 -3.64 24.82 -9.02
CA ALA A 174 -4.00 26.17 -8.54
C ALA A 174 -5.10 26.85 -9.38
N GLY A 175 -5.66 26.20 -10.39
CA GLY A 175 -6.64 26.78 -11.31
C GLY A 175 -6.09 27.88 -12.21
N LYS A 176 -4.77 27.91 -12.44
CA LYS A 176 -4.07 28.93 -13.25
C LYS A 176 -3.73 28.46 -14.65
N ALA A 177 -4.00 27.20 -14.97
CA ALA A 177 -3.79 26.60 -16.28
C ALA A 177 -4.96 25.68 -16.62
N ASP A 178 -5.26 25.54 -17.91
CA ASP A 178 -6.34 24.67 -18.42
C ASP A 178 -5.89 23.22 -18.64
N SER A 179 -4.59 22.96 -18.51
CA SER A 179 -4.03 21.61 -18.72
C SER A 179 -2.67 21.45 -18.02
N VAL A 180 -2.28 20.19 -17.82
CA VAL A 180 -0.96 19.81 -17.28
C VAL A 180 0.04 19.67 -18.43
N SER A 181 0.88 20.68 -18.66
CA SER A 181 1.75 20.78 -19.82
C SER A 181 2.83 19.66 -19.93
N GLY A 182 3.15 19.03 -18.80
CA GLY A 182 4.12 17.93 -18.72
C GLY A 182 3.55 16.56 -19.07
N LEU A 183 2.24 16.41 -19.19
CA LEU A 183 1.62 15.17 -19.68
C LEU A 183 1.56 15.20 -21.19
N LYS A 184 2.15 14.19 -21.83
CA LYS A 184 2.19 14.00 -23.29
C LYS A 184 1.78 12.57 -23.61
N VAL A 185 0.88 12.41 -24.56
CA VAL A 185 0.45 11.12 -25.11
C VAL A 185 0.94 11.00 -26.55
#